data_702dcaf8d416b8d35b03d741f3806e72
#
_entry.id   702dcaf8d416b8d35b03d741f3806e72
#
_cell.length_a   1.000
_cell.length_b   1.000
_cell.length_c   1.000
_cell.angle_alpha   90.00
_cell.angle_beta   90.00
_cell.angle_gamma   90.00
#
_symmetry.space_group_name_H-M   'P 1'
#
loop_
_entity.id
_entity.type
_entity.pdbx_description
1 polymer ?
#
loop_
_entity_poly.entity_id
_entity_poly.type
_entity_poly.pdbx_seq_one_letter_code
_entity_poly.pdbx_strand_id
1 'polypeptide(L)'
;MERRAWHDELSRKQVLGILAVLEHCEEAGGGKTFKEALVHAISTHFGVRDVTFFHGRTYAEIFDDPAPVLTGVAAPLLPVYHEQWRDKDVFALPRSRRVLTSCGFATLDELPRLPSPQHSYVVDYLRPNDIGTASAIHLPLADGQALVGMFDKVRSWDRSDLIAMRVLARHLRSRTTTVVVTDNPVDTLGNLTRRQLEVAELVGHGLSNAEIAERLSLSELSIKKYMSRIFDATRLRNRSELAIAVLRRDRGPRAQHRDREADAAV
;
A
#
# COMPACT_ATOMS: atom_id res chain seq x y z
N MET A 1 13.30 -38.81 4.50
CA MET A 1 12.04 -38.03 4.65
C MET A 1 11.98 -37.06 3.49
N GLU A 2 11.36 -37.46 2.37
CA GLU A 2 11.21 -36.65 1.17
C GLU A 2 10.42 -35.38 1.53
N ARG A 3 10.98 -34.21 1.17
CA ARG A 3 10.24 -32.96 1.21
C ARG A 3 9.15 -33.06 0.16
N ARG A 4 7.90 -33.39 0.53
CA ARG A 4 6.74 -33.19 -0.34
C ARG A 4 6.82 -31.75 -0.82
N ALA A 5 6.85 -31.61 -2.13
CA ALA A 5 6.89 -30.28 -2.72
C ALA A 5 5.57 -29.57 -2.37
N TRP A 6 5.65 -28.32 -1.89
CA TRP A 6 4.50 -27.52 -1.43
C TRP A 6 3.39 -27.38 -2.49
N HIS A 7 3.72 -27.53 -3.78
CA HIS A 7 2.75 -27.48 -4.87
C HIS A 7 1.82 -28.71 -4.90
N ASP A 8 2.21 -29.83 -4.30
CA ASP A 8 1.35 -31.02 -4.19
C ASP A 8 0.26 -30.85 -3.12
N GLU A 9 0.36 -29.82 -2.29
CA GLU A 9 -0.60 -29.50 -1.22
C GLU A 9 -1.66 -28.48 -1.67
N LEU A 10 -1.54 -27.86 -2.85
CA LEU A 10 -2.50 -26.88 -3.37
C LEU A 10 -3.56 -27.55 -4.24
N SER A 11 -4.81 -27.23 -3.97
CA SER A 11 -5.92 -27.62 -4.86
C SER A 11 -5.88 -26.79 -6.16
N ARG A 12 -6.46 -27.36 -7.24
CA ARG A 12 -6.64 -26.63 -8.50
C ARG A 12 -7.36 -25.27 -8.29
N LYS A 13 -8.36 -25.22 -7.40
CA LYS A 13 -9.09 -23.98 -7.07
C LYS A 13 -8.16 -22.93 -6.50
N GLN A 14 -7.29 -23.29 -5.57
CA GLN A 14 -6.33 -22.37 -4.95
C GLN A 14 -5.31 -21.85 -5.97
N VAL A 15 -4.79 -22.71 -6.85
CA VAL A 15 -3.86 -22.31 -7.92
C VAL A 15 -4.53 -21.31 -8.86
N LEU A 16 -5.74 -21.61 -9.33
CA LEU A 16 -6.48 -20.69 -10.20
C LEU A 16 -6.84 -19.40 -9.50
N GLY A 17 -7.16 -19.42 -8.21
CA GLY A 17 -7.40 -18.23 -7.40
C GLY A 17 -6.16 -17.34 -7.29
N ILE A 18 -4.98 -17.92 -7.06
CA ILE A 18 -3.71 -17.18 -7.03
C ILE A 18 -3.47 -16.50 -8.38
N LEU A 19 -3.60 -17.24 -9.50
CA LEU A 19 -3.38 -16.69 -10.84
C LEU A 19 -4.35 -15.55 -11.13
N ALA A 20 -5.64 -15.72 -10.86
CA ALA A 20 -6.66 -14.72 -11.08
C ALA A 20 -6.39 -13.42 -10.27
N VAL A 21 -5.98 -13.53 -9.00
CA VAL A 21 -5.62 -12.34 -8.21
C VAL A 21 -4.43 -11.62 -8.83
N LEU A 22 -3.41 -12.34 -9.30
CA LEU A 22 -2.23 -11.75 -9.91
C LEU A 22 -2.56 -11.05 -11.24
N GLU A 23 -3.42 -11.64 -12.07
CA GLU A 23 -3.91 -11.06 -13.34
C GLU A 23 -4.67 -9.76 -13.09
N HIS A 24 -5.65 -9.75 -12.18
CA HIS A 24 -6.40 -8.55 -11.83
C HIS A 24 -5.50 -7.41 -11.34
N CYS A 25 -4.45 -7.74 -10.58
CA CYS A 25 -3.49 -6.74 -10.12
C CYS A 25 -2.61 -6.19 -11.26
N GLU A 26 -2.25 -7.01 -12.25
CA GLU A 26 -1.49 -6.56 -13.42
C GLU A 26 -2.33 -5.62 -14.30
N GLU A 27 -3.56 -5.99 -14.58
CA GLU A 27 -4.50 -5.18 -15.38
C GLU A 27 -4.81 -3.83 -14.74
N ALA A 28 -4.92 -3.79 -13.42
CA ALA A 28 -5.24 -2.58 -12.67
C ALA A 28 -4.09 -1.56 -12.65
N GLY A 29 -2.83 -1.99 -12.79
CA GLY A 29 -1.65 -1.13 -12.79
C GLY A 29 -1.33 -0.55 -11.42
N GLY A 30 -1.92 0.59 -11.04
CA GLY A 30 -1.62 1.28 -9.77
C GLY A 30 -2.79 2.11 -9.24
N GLY A 31 -2.53 2.94 -8.24
CA GLY A 31 -3.49 3.85 -7.64
C GLY A 31 -4.65 3.14 -6.92
N LYS A 32 -5.77 3.82 -6.86
CA LYS A 32 -7.01 3.32 -6.26
C LYS A 32 -7.51 2.05 -6.95
N THR A 33 -7.38 1.99 -8.27
CA THR A 33 -7.79 0.84 -9.08
C THR A 33 -7.09 -0.44 -8.65
N PHE A 34 -5.78 -0.37 -8.35
CA PHE A 34 -5.02 -1.50 -7.83
C PHE A 34 -5.55 -1.97 -6.46
N LYS A 35 -5.82 -1.03 -5.54
CA LYS A 35 -6.35 -1.36 -4.20
C LYS A 35 -7.69 -2.09 -4.32
N GLU A 36 -8.61 -1.53 -5.12
CA GLU A 36 -9.94 -2.09 -5.35
C GLU A 36 -9.89 -3.45 -6.05
N ALA A 37 -9.05 -3.59 -7.08
CA ALA A 37 -8.87 -4.84 -7.80
C ALA A 37 -8.33 -5.95 -6.88
N LEU A 38 -7.31 -5.66 -6.07
CA LEU A 38 -6.73 -6.63 -5.15
C LEU A 38 -7.75 -7.09 -4.09
N VAL A 39 -8.45 -6.14 -3.47
CA VAL A 39 -9.48 -6.41 -2.45
C VAL A 39 -10.60 -7.26 -3.05
N HIS A 40 -11.12 -6.87 -4.22
CA HIS A 40 -12.17 -7.61 -4.92
C HIS A 40 -11.73 -9.02 -5.33
N ALA A 41 -10.54 -9.14 -5.91
CA ALA A 41 -10.03 -10.42 -6.37
C ALA A 41 -9.82 -11.41 -5.21
N ILE A 42 -9.25 -10.97 -4.08
CA ILE A 42 -9.10 -11.82 -2.89
C ILE A 42 -10.47 -12.26 -2.38
N SER A 43 -11.42 -11.34 -2.23
CA SER A 43 -12.78 -11.68 -1.78
C SER A 43 -13.44 -12.71 -2.70
N THR A 44 -13.37 -12.49 -4.01
CA THR A 44 -14.05 -13.36 -5.01
C THR A 44 -13.41 -14.74 -5.11
N HIS A 45 -12.09 -14.81 -5.26
CA HIS A 45 -11.41 -16.05 -5.60
C HIS A 45 -11.08 -16.92 -4.38
N PHE A 46 -10.93 -16.30 -3.21
CA PHE A 46 -10.71 -17.03 -1.95
C PHE A 46 -11.94 -17.05 -1.05
N GLY A 47 -13.03 -16.38 -1.42
CA GLY A 47 -14.28 -16.36 -0.68
C GLY A 47 -14.14 -15.75 0.71
N VAL A 48 -13.26 -14.76 0.86
CA VAL A 48 -13.12 -14.00 2.10
C VAL A 48 -14.23 -12.97 2.18
N ARG A 49 -14.97 -12.95 3.30
CA ARG A 49 -16.14 -12.08 3.45
C ARG A 49 -15.78 -10.60 3.44
N ASP A 50 -14.80 -10.24 4.24
CA ASP A 50 -14.40 -8.85 4.42
C ASP A 50 -12.90 -8.70 4.17
N VAL A 51 -12.53 -7.83 3.24
CA VAL A 51 -11.15 -7.54 2.89
C VAL A 51 -10.91 -6.05 3.02
N THR A 52 -9.77 -5.69 3.58
CA THR A 52 -9.35 -4.30 3.76
C THR A 52 -7.99 -4.07 3.11
N PHE A 53 -7.74 -2.85 2.63
CA PHE A 53 -6.44 -2.43 2.17
C PHE A 53 -6.07 -1.12 2.85
N PHE A 54 -5.13 -1.18 3.75
CA PHE A 54 -4.53 -0.02 4.42
C PHE A 54 -3.15 0.27 3.87
N HIS A 55 -2.81 1.54 3.71
CA HIS A 55 -1.53 2.00 3.19
C HIS A 55 -0.89 3.04 4.11
N GLY A 56 0.43 3.01 4.21
CA GLY A 56 1.23 4.02 4.91
C GLY A 56 2.65 4.07 4.39
N ARG A 57 3.34 5.18 4.54
CA ARG A 57 4.77 5.31 4.18
C ARG A 57 5.64 4.38 5.01
N THR A 58 5.30 4.27 6.29
CA THR A 58 5.92 3.35 7.23
C THR A 58 4.92 2.31 7.70
N TYR A 59 5.41 1.23 8.31
CA TYR A 59 4.52 0.20 8.85
C TYR A 59 3.58 0.73 9.93
N ALA A 60 4.00 1.68 10.73
CA ALA A 60 3.16 2.27 11.77
C ALA A 60 2.02 3.12 11.20
N GLU A 61 2.30 3.87 10.12
CA GLU A 61 1.31 4.73 9.46
C GLU A 61 0.22 3.96 8.70
N ILE A 62 0.42 2.66 8.44
CA ILE A 62 -0.62 1.82 7.82
C ILE A 62 -1.92 1.88 8.61
N PHE A 63 -1.84 1.85 9.94
CA PHE A 63 -3.00 1.83 10.83
C PHE A 63 -3.68 3.19 10.97
N ASP A 64 -3.08 4.25 10.42
CA ASP A 64 -3.59 5.63 10.37
C ASP A 64 -4.06 6.02 8.95
N ASP A 65 -4.16 5.08 8.01
CA ASP A 65 -4.60 5.37 6.64
C ASP A 65 -5.95 6.11 6.64
N PRO A 66 -6.01 7.37 6.17
CA PRO A 66 -7.25 8.14 6.18
C PRO A 66 -8.24 7.72 5.09
N ALA A 67 -7.81 6.94 4.11
CA ALA A 67 -8.61 6.52 2.96
C ALA A 67 -8.35 5.07 2.55
N PRO A 68 -8.53 4.10 3.48
CA PRO A 68 -8.37 2.69 3.16
C PRO A 68 -9.48 2.21 2.22
N VAL A 69 -9.21 1.15 1.47
CA VAL A 69 -10.29 0.41 0.77
C VAL A 69 -10.81 -0.67 1.70
N LEU A 70 -12.12 -0.67 1.92
CA LEU A 70 -12.78 -1.54 2.88
C LEU A 70 -14.00 -2.21 2.24
N THR A 71 -14.25 -3.47 2.57
CA THR A 71 -15.46 -4.20 2.18
C THR A 71 -16.25 -4.64 3.40
N GLY A 72 -17.52 -4.98 3.19
CA GLY A 72 -18.39 -5.60 4.18
C GLY A 72 -18.52 -4.82 5.47
N VAL A 73 -18.35 -5.51 6.59
CA VAL A 73 -18.53 -4.93 7.93
C VAL A 73 -17.41 -3.98 8.34
N ALA A 74 -16.27 -4.01 7.67
CA ALA A 74 -15.13 -3.15 8.02
C ALA A 74 -15.39 -1.66 7.74
N ALA A 75 -16.17 -1.33 6.71
CA ALA A 75 -16.43 0.05 6.32
C ALA A 75 -17.12 0.89 7.43
N PRO A 76 -18.25 0.46 8.03
CA PRO A 76 -18.88 1.21 9.12
C PRO A 76 -18.06 1.24 10.41
N LEU A 77 -17.10 0.33 10.58
CA LEU A 77 -16.27 0.23 11.77
C LEU A 77 -15.05 1.15 11.77
N LEU A 78 -14.67 1.72 10.62
CA LEU A 78 -13.45 2.51 10.48
C LEU A 78 -13.35 3.69 11.47
N PRO A 79 -14.39 4.52 11.72
CA PRO A 79 -14.28 5.63 12.66
C PRO A 79 -13.93 5.16 14.09
N VAL A 80 -14.62 4.14 14.57
CA VAL A 80 -14.37 3.57 15.91
C VAL A 80 -13.00 2.87 15.97
N TYR A 81 -12.58 2.23 14.87
CA TYR A 81 -11.26 1.64 14.77
C TYR A 81 -10.17 2.70 14.95
N HIS A 82 -10.22 3.80 14.22
CA HIS A 82 -9.21 4.87 14.30
C HIS A 82 -9.21 5.55 15.67
N GLU A 83 -10.36 5.74 16.29
CA GLU A 83 -10.48 6.43 17.58
C GLU A 83 -9.98 5.59 18.75
N GLN A 84 -10.28 4.26 18.76
CA GLN A 84 -10.17 3.46 19.98
C GLN A 84 -9.30 2.21 19.85
N TRP A 85 -9.10 1.69 18.62
CA TRP A 85 -8.57 0.34 18.42
C TRP A 85 -7.28 0.22 17.64
N ARG A 86 -6.93 1.18 16.79
CA ARG A 86 -5.73 1.13 15.94
C ARG A 86 -4.44 0.80 16.71
N ASP A 87 -4.26 1.40 17.89
CA ASP A 87 -3.08 1.18 18.74
C ASP A 87 -3.09 -0.20 19.43
N LYS A 88 -4.24 -0.85 19.44
CA LYS A 88 -4.45 -2.19 20.01
C LYS A 88 -4.51 -3.28 18.93
N ASP A 89 -4.40 -2.91 17.66
CA ASP A 89 -4.44 -3.88 16.55
C ASP A 89 -3.33 -4.92 16.72
N VAL A 90 -3.72 -6.19 16.58
CA VAL A 90 -2.81 -7.32 16.76
C VAL A 90 -1.69 -7.34 15.72
N PHE A 91 -1.95 -6.80 14.53
CA PHE A 91 -0.97 -6.69 13.47
C PHE A 91 -0.03 -5.48 13.62
N ALA A 92 -0.36 -4.50 14.46
CA ALA A 92 0.53 -3.38 14.79
C ALA A 92 1.70 -3.77 15.69
N LEU A 93 1.61 -4.91 16.40
CA LEU A 93 2.66 -5.37 17.30
C LEU A 93 4.00 -5.58 16.59
N PRO A 94 5.15 -5.23 17.21
CA PRO A 94 6.47 -5.43 16.63
C PRO A 94 6.77 -6.89 16.23
N ARG A 95 6.24 -7.85 16.97
CA ARG A 95 6.37 -9.28 16.65
C ARG A 95 5.52 -9.69 15.45
N SER A 96 4.29 -9.18 15.34
CA SER A 96 3.41 -9.43 14.21
C SER A 96 4.02 -8.83 12.93
N ARG A 97 4.55 -7.60 13.02
CA ARG A 97 5.31 -6.97 11.95
C ARG A 97 6.46 -7.86 11.49
N ARG A 98 7.26 -8.42 12.42
CA ARG A 98 8.37 -9.31 12.03
C ARG A 98 7.90 -10.54 11.26
N VAL A 99 6.82 -11.19 11.69
CA VAL A 99 6.24 -12.33 10.96
C VAL A 99 5.76 -11.90 9.58
N LEU A 100 4.97 -10.83 9.49
CA LEU A 100 4.42 -10.33 8.23
C LEU A 100 5.51 -9.88 7.25
N THR A 101 6.52 -9.17 7.71
CA THR A 101 7.62 -8.71 6.83
C THR A 101 8.52 -9.85 6.38
N SER A 102 8.67 -10.93 7.14
CA SER A 102 9.46 -12.10 6.76
C SER A 102 8.68 -13.10 5.90
N CYS A 103 7.46 -13.46 6.33
CA CYS A 103 6.65 -14.50 5.67
C CYS A 103 5.64 -13.95 4.64
N GLY A 104 5.34 -12.66 4.71
CA GLY A 104 4.37 -11.99 3.83
C GLY A 104 2.92 -12.17 4.26
N PHE A 105 2.59 -13.20 5.04
CA PHE A 105 1.25 -13.52 5.49
C PHE A 105 1.26 -14.07 6.90
N ALA A 106 0.26 -13.72 7.69
CA ALA A 106 0.03 -14.26 9.03
C ALA A 106 -1.47 -14.31 9.35
N THR A 107 -1.87 -15.27 10.19
CA THR A 107 -3.20 -15.34 10.79
C THR A 107 -3.14 -14.96 12.26
N LEU A 108 -4.29 -14.58 12.82
CA LEU A 108 -4.41 -14.29 14.26
C LEU A 108 -3.96 -15.50 15.11
N ASP A 109 -4.30 -16.73 14.70
CA ASP A 109 -3.98 -17.96 15.41
C ASP A 109 -2.47 -18.29 15.43
N GLU A 110 -1.72 -17.78 14.44
CA GLU A 110 -0.26 -17.96 14.37
C GLU A 110 0.50 -16.93 15.21
N LEU A 111 -0.18 -15.91 15.73
CA LEU A 111 0.46 -14.93 16.58
C LEU A 111 0.60 -15.46 18.00
N PRO A 112 1.77 -15.28 18.65
CA PRO A 112 1.98 -15.72 20.01
C PRO A 112 1.03 -14.98 20.98
N ARG A 113 0.96 -15.44 22.25
CA ARG A 113 0.10 -14.87 23.29
C ARG A 113 0.00 -13.35 23.20
N LEU A 114 -1.25 -12.86 23.04
CA LEU A 114 -1.53 -11.45 22.93
C LEU A 114 -1.40 -10.76 24.30
N PRO A 115 -0.77 -9.58 24.38
CA PRO A 115 -0.88 -8.71 25.57
C PRO A 115 -2.33 -8.28 25.81
N SER A 116 -2.65 -7.84 27.05
CA SER A 116 -4.01 -7.44 27.42
C SER A 116 -4.68 -6.44 26.46
N PRO A 117 -4.02 -5.39 25.96
CA PRO A 117 -4.67 -4.47 25.01
C PRO A 117 -5.07 -5.14 23.69
N GLN A 118 -4.24 -6.05 23.16
CA GLN A 118 -4.55 -6.78 21.93
C GLN A 118 -5.53 -7.92 22.16
N HIS A 119 -5.58 -8.46 23.36
CA HIS A 119 -6.63 -9.40 23.75
C HIS A 119 -7.98 -8.71 23.74
N SER A 120 -8.10 -7.50 24.31
CA SER A 120 -9.36 -6.74 24.29
C SER A 120 -9.74 -6.31 22.87
N TYR A 121 -8.79 -6.00 21.97
CA TYR A 121 -9.09 -5.79 20.56
C TYR A 121 -9.82 -6.99 19.94
N VAL A 122 -9.39 -8.20 20.23
CA VAL A 122 -10.05 -9.42 19.73
C VAL A 122 -11.41 -9.65 20.37
N VAL A 123 -11.50 -9.51 21.71
CA VAL A 123 -12.70 -9.87 22.48
C VAL A 123 -13.77 -8.79 22.43
N ASP A 124 -13.36 -7.52 22.55
CA ASP A 124 -14.28 -6.40 22.75
C ASP A 124 -14.57 -5.63 21.45
N TYR A 125 -13.74 -5.84 20.38
CA TYR A 125 -13.94 -5.20 19.10
C TYR A 125 -14.22 -6.19 17.97
N LEU A 126 -13.35 -7.18 17.71
CA LEU A 126 -13.56 -8.09 16.58
C LEU A 126 -14.79 -8.99 16.77
N ARG A 127 -14.88 -9.69 17.90
CA ARG A 127 -15.97 -10.66 18.14
C ARG A 127 -17.38 -10.05 18.16
N PRO A 128 -17.63 -8.90 18.82
CA PRO A 128 -18.94 -8.25 18.79
C PRO A 128 -19.37 -7.77 17.40
N ASN A 129 -18.42 -7.60 16.49
CA ASN A 129 -18.67 -7.22 15.11
C ASN A 129 -18.69 -8.42 14.13
N ASP A 130 -18.96 -9.62 14.65
CA ASP A 130 -19.06 -10.85 13.87
C ASP A 130 -17.73 -11.24 13.16
N ILE A 131 -16.59 -10.83 13.69
CA ILE A 131 -15.26 -11.17 13.21
C ILE A 131 -14.65 -12.21 14.14
N GLY A 132 -14.67 -13.47 13.72
CA GLY A 132 -14.12 -14.58 14.49
C GLY A 132 -12.66 -14.89 14.09
N THR A 133 -12.26 -14.55 12.87
CA THR A 133 -10.90 -14.77 12.37
C THR A 133 -10.35 -13.54 11.67
N ALA A 134 -9.05 -13.32 11.81
CA ALA A 134 -8.33 -12.26 11.13
C ALA A 134 -7.01 -12.78 10.59
N SER A 135 -6.66 -12.34 9.40
CA SER A 135 -5.37 -12.61 8.76
C SER A 135 -4.92 -11.40 7.96
N ALA A 136 -3.64 -11.33 7.64
CA ALA A 136 -3.11 -10.19 6.90
C ALA A 136 -1.99 -10.59 5.92
N ILE A 137 -1.94 -9.88 4.78
CA ILE A 137 -0.81 -9.87 3.84
C ILE A 137 -0.10 -8.52 3.96
N HIS A 138 1.22 -8.55 4.09
CA HIS A 138 2.06 -7.36 4.04
C HIS A 138 2.67 -7.20 2.66
N LEU A 139 2.52 -6.02 2.06
CA LEU A 139 3.02 -5.66 0.74
C LEU A 139 3.98 -4.47 0.82
N PRO A 140 5.24 -4.61 0.37
CA PRO A 140 6.07 -3.45 0.08
C PRO A 140 5.58 -2.77 -1.20
N LEU A 141 5.51 -1.45 -1.21
CA LEU A 141 5.07 -0.63 -2.34
C LEU A 141 6.15 0.40 -2.72
N ALA A 142 6.04 0.99 -3.89
CA ALA A 142 6.98 2.02 -4.32
C ALA A 142 6.87 3.29 -3.46
N ASP A 143 5.68 3.59 -2.97
CA ASP A 143 5.34 4.77 -2.15
C ASP A 143 5.11 4.43 -0.67
N GLY A 144 5.50 3.24 -0.22
CA GLY A 144 5.38 2.84 1.18
C GLY A 144 5.13 1.35 1.40
N GLN A 145 4.16 1.05 2.22
CA GLN A 145 3.80 -0.31 2.59
C GLN A 145 2.28 -0.43 2.73
N ALA A 146 1.75 -1.62 2.47
CA ALA A 146 0.35 -1.90 2.70
C ALA A 146 0.15 -3.15 3.56
N LEU A 147 -0.99 -3.17 4.23
CA LEU A 147 -1.53 -4.33 4.92
C LEU A 147 -2.90 -4.65 4.33
N VAL A 148 -3.03 -5.84 3.76
CA VAL A 148 -4.31 -6.35 3.28
C VAL A 148 -4.88 -7.24 4.36
N GLY A 149 -5.84 -6.73 5.11
CA GLY A 149 -6.56 -7.47 6.16
C GLY A 149 -7.66 -8.32 5.55
N MET A 150 -7.84 -9.52 6.07
CA MET A 150 -8.88 -10.44 5.67
C MET A 150 -9.60 -10.92 6.92
N PHE A 151 -10.92 -10.77 6.94
CA PHE A 151 -11.76 -11.04 8.09
C PHE A 151 -12.94 -11.94 7.73
N ASP A 152 -13.28 -12.85 8.62
CA ASP A 152 -14.43 -13.75 8.44
C ASP A 152 -15.06 -14.11 9.79
N LYS A 153 -16.34 -14.55 9.76
CA LYS A 153 -17.07 -14.92 10.97
C LYS A 153 -16.56 -16.23 11.58
N VAL A 154 -16.34 -17.25 10.75
CA VAL A 154 -16.07 -18.64 11.18
C VAL A 154 -15.03 -19.32 10.27
N ARG A 155 -14.22 -18.58 9.53
CA ARG A 155 -13.25 -19.20 8.65
C ARG A 155 -12.08 -19.75 9.47
N SER A 156 -11.85 -21.05 9.38
CA SER A 156 -10.56 -21.64 9.75
C SER A 156 -9.73 -21.82 8.48
N TRP A 157 -8.50 -21.29 8.52
CA TRP A 157 -7.52 -21.55 7.48
C TRP A 157 -6.96 -22.95 7.67
N ASP A 158 -7.21 -23.85 6.72
CA ASP A 158 -6.54 -25.14 6.72
C ASP A 158 -5.07 -24.99 6.23
N ARG A 159 -4.30 -26.07 6.30
CA ARG A 159 -2.90 -26.05 5.90
C ARG A 159 -2.71 -25.64 4.44
N SER A 160 -3.58 -26.07 3.56
CA SER A 160 -3.51 -25.78 2.12
C SER A 160 -3.85 -24.32 1.85
N ASP A 161 -4.82 -23.74 2.55
CA ASP A 161 -5.15 -22.32 2.50
C ASP A 161 -3.97 -21.43 2.97
N LEU A 162 -3.32 -21.81 4.08
CA LEU A 162 -2.14 -21.09 4.57
C LEU A 162 -1.00 -21.11 3.54
N ILE A 163 -0.78 -22.24 2.88
CA ILE A 163 0.21 -22.35 1.81
C ILE A 163 -0.19 -21.47 0.63
N ALA A 164 -1.44 -21.50 0.20
CA ALA A 164 -1.95 -20.70 -0.91
C ALA A 164 -1.76 -19.19 -0.64
N MET A 165 -2.12 -18.71 0.56
CA MET A 165 -1.94 -17.32 0.95
C MET A 165 -0.47 -16.90 1.03
N ARG A 166 0.42 -17.76 1.51
CA ARG A 166 1.86 -17.48 1.54
C ARG A 166 2.46 -17.43 0.13
N VAL A 167 2.00 -18.30 -0.78
CA VAL A 167 2.41 -18.27 -2.19
C VAL A 167 1.92 -16.97 -2.84
N LEU A 168 0.64 -16.64 -2.67
CA LEU A 168 0.06 -15.39 -3.17
C LEU A 168 0.84 -14.17 -2.63
N ALA A 169 1.04 -14.09 -1.32
CA ALA A 169 1.77 -13.00 -0.68
C ALA A 169 3.19 -12.85 -1.24
N ARG A 170 3.91 -13.96 -1.47
CA ARG A 170 5.25 -13.94 -2.07
C ARG A 170 5.24 -13.33 -3.46
N HIS A 171 4.31 -13.74 -4.32
CA HIS A 171 4.21 -13.24 -5.69
C HIS A 171 3.76 -11.78 -5.73
N LEU A 172 2.78 -11.39 -4.93
CA LEU A 172 2.36 -10.00 -4.81
C LEU A 172 3.53 -9.11 -4.35
N ARG A 173 4.24 -9.50 -3.30
CA ARG A 173 5.37 -8.72 -2.76
C ARG A 173 6.48 -8.46 -3.79
N SER A 174 6.77 -9.41 -4.67
CA SER A 174 7.77 -9.21 -5.71
C SER A 174 7.33 -8.22 -6.81
N ARG A 175 6.03 -8.10 -7.03
CA ARG A 175 5.44 -7.24 -8.05
C ARG A 175 5.10 -5.84 -7.54
N THR A 176 4.68 -5.74 -6.28
CA THR A 176 4.19 -4.48 -5.71
C THR A 176 5.28 -3.47 -5.35
N THR A 177 6.54 -3.85 -5.32
CA THR A 177 7.66 -2.91 -5.05
C THR A 177 7.76 -1.74 -6.04
N THR A 178 7.15 -1.85 -7.20
CA THR A 178 7.08 -0.79 -8.22
C THR A 178 5.71 -0.13 -8.32
N VAL A 179 4.72 -0.64 -7.58
CA VAL A 179 3.35 -0.12 -7.60
C VAL A 179 3.23 1.08 -6.65
N VAL A 180 2.64 2.17 -7.15
CA VAL A 180 2.22 3.34 -6.39
C VAL A 180 0.71 3.25 -6.19
N VAL A 181 0.24 3.33 -4.96
CA VAL A 181 -1.19 3.16 -4.62
C VAL A 181 -1.88 4.44 -4.15
N THR A 182 -1.14 5.52 -3.94
CA THR A 182 -1.73 6.82 -3.66
C THR A 182 -2.27 7.45 -4.94
N ASP A 183 -3.57 7.78 -4.96
CA ASP A 183 -4.20 8.54 -6.06
C ASP A 183 -3.74 10.00 -6.10
N ASN A 184 -3.33 10.51 -4.97
CA ASN A 184 -2.46 11.66 -4.95
C ASN A 184 -1.06 11.11 -5.26
N PRO A 185 -0.37 11.63 -6.27
CA PRO A 185 1.07 11.56 -6.22
C PRO A 185 1.39 12.08 -4.83
N VAL A 186 1.89 11.19 -3.94
CA VAL A 186 2.49 11.65 -2.69
C VAL A 186 3.15 12.92 -3.11
N ASP A 187 2.83 14.05 -2.48
CA ASP A 187 3.57 15.28 -2.75
C ASP A 187 4.99 14.99 -2.30
N THR A 188 5.62 14.10 -3.10
CA THR A 188 7.02 13.69 -2.98
C THR A 188 7.86 14.94 -2.94
N LEU A 189 7.26 16.03 -3.43
CA LEU A 189 7.77 17.35 -3.51
C LEU A 189 7.30 18.23 -2.34
N GLY A 190 6.28 17.83 -1.57
CA GLY A 190 5.73 18.60 -0.45
C GLY A 190 6.68 18.73 0.74
N ASN A 191 7.65 17.83 0.87
CA ASN A 191 8.71 17.90 1.87
C ASN A 191 9.89 18.76 1.41
N LEU A 192 9.86 19.29 0.19
CA LEU A 192 10.91 20.16 -0.34
C LEU A 192 10.73 21.59 0.17
N THR A 193 11.85 22.22 0.53
CA THR A 193 11.85 23.66 0.75
C THR A 193 11.48 24.38 -0.54
N ARG A 194 10.99 25.61 -0.44
CA ARG A 194 10.63 26.43 -1.60
C ARG A 194 11.73 26.43 -2.68
N ARG A 195 12.98 26.55 -2.28
CA ARG A 195 14.12 26.58 -3.21
C ARG A 195 14.43 25.23 -3.85
N GLN A 196 14.27 24.14 -3.11
CA GLN A 196 14.38 22.78 -3.66
C GLN A 196 13.27 22.48 -4.65
N LEU A 197 12.06 22.94 -4.35
CA LEU A 197 10.91 22.79 -5.24
C LEU A 197 11.13 23.53 -6.56
N GLU A 198 11.60 24.74 -6.52
CA GLU A 198 11.94 25.55 -7.69
C GLU A 198 12.99 24.86 -8.60
N VAL A 199 14.02 24.24 -8.01
CA VAL A 199 14.98 23.41 -8.75
C VAL A 199 14.30 22.18 -9.34
N ALA A 200 13.45 21.49 -8.57
CA ALA A 200 12.72 20.31 -9.05
C ALA A 200 11.79 20.63 -10.22
N GLU A 201 11.06 21.73 -10.17
CA GLU A 201 10.19 22.21 -11.27
C GLU A 201 10.99 22.45 -12.56
N LEU A 202 12.16 23.06 -12.49
CA LEU A 202 13.03 23.26 -13.66
C LEU A 202 13.57 21.93 -14.20
N VAL A 203 13.82 20.94 -13.35
CA VAL A 203 14.12 19.56 -13.78
C VAL A 203 12.92 18.94 -14.51
N GLY A 204 11.72 19.15 -14.04
CA GLY A 204 10.48 18.71 -14.69
C GLY A 204 10.30 19.31 -16.10
N HIS A 205 10.77 20.54 -16.30
CA HIS A 205 10.80 21.19 -17.62
C HIS A 205 11.99 20.73 -18.51
N GLY A 206 12.79 19.78 -18.07
CA GLY A 206 13.87 19.18 -18.85
C GLY A 206 15.21 19.95 -18.86
N LEU A 207 15.35 21.04 -18.07
CA LEU A 207 16.56 21.85 -18.02
C LEU A 207 17.74 21.06 -17.44
N SER A 208 18.93 21.20 -18.00
CA SER A 208 20.19 20.69 -17.45
C SER A 208 20.62 21.46 -16.17
N ASN A 209 21.59 20.92 -15.45
CA ASN A 209 22.10 21.61 -14.25
C ASN A 209 22.74 22.97 -14.57
N ALA A 210 23.38 23.11 -15.77
CA ALA A 210 23.94 24.36 -16.24
C ALA A 210 22.85 25.41 -16.49
N GLU A 211 21.78 25.05 -17.21
CA GLU A 211 20.65 25.92 -17.51
C GLU A 211 19.88 26.34 -16.23
N ILE A 212 19.74 25.40 -15.28
CA ILE A 212 19.13 25.69 -13.97
C ILE A 212 20.01 26.66 -13.18
N ALA A 213 21.32 26.45 -13.21
CA ALA A 213 22.29 27.34 -12.52
C ALA A 213 22.25 28.77 -13.07
N GLU A 214 22.22 28.90 -14.38
CA GLU A 214 22.07 30.17 -15.08
C GLU A 214 20.76 30.87 -14.69
N ARG A 215 19.63 30.14 -14.82
CA ARG A 215 18.28 30.67 -14.56
C ARG A 215 18.06 31.10 -13.10
N LEU A 216 18.70 30.43 -12.16
CA LEU A 216 18.59 30.70 -10.73
C LEU A 216 19.73 31.59 -10.18
N SER A 217 20.66 32.02 -11.04
CA SER A 217 21.88 32.80 -10.66
C SER A 217 22.70 32.07 -9.60
N LEU A 218 22.90 30.76 -9.79
CA LEU A 218 23.69 29.90 -8.91
C LEU A 218 24.84 29.22 -9.69
N SER A 219 25.75 28.58 -8.96
CA SER A 219 26.75 27.71 -9.57
C SER A 219 26.16 26.30 -9.84
N GLU A 220 26.66 25.59 -10.88
CA GLU A 220 26.29 24.21 -11.09
C GLU A 220 26.57 23.30 -9.88
N LEU A 221 27.62 23.60 -9.12
CA LEU A 221 27.96 22.88 -7.88
C LEU A 221 26.83 23.04 -6.85
N SER A 222 26.23 24.24 -6.76
CA SER A 222 25.06 24.47 -5.91
C SER A 222 23.86 23.65 -6.36
N ILE A 223 23.62 23.60 -7.67
CA ILE A 223 22.51 22.76 -8.22
C ILE A 223 22.74 21.29 -7.92
N LYS A 224 23.95 20.77 -8.08
CA LYS A 224 24.28 19.38 -7.69
C LYS A 224 23.99 19.11 -6.20
N LYS A 225 24.29 20.06 -5.30
CA LYS A 225 23.96 19.96 -3.88
C LYS A 225 22.43 19.97 -3.63
N TYR A 226 21.69 20.82 -4.35
CA TYR A 226 20.23 20.81 -4.28
C TYR A 226 19.66 19.49 -4.78
N MET A 227 20.14 18.95 -5.89
CA MET A 227 19.71 17.65 -6.43
C MET A 227 19.94 16.52 -5.42
N SER A 228 21.11 16.46 -4.79
CA SER A 228 21.36 15.45 -3.74
C SER A 228 20.33 15.56 -2.61
N ARG A 229 20.12 16.77 -2.07
CA ARG A 229 19.15 17.00 -1.00
C ARG A 229 17.70 16.72 -1.42
N ILE A 230 17.36 16.98 -2.67
CA ILE A 230 16.05 16.63 -3.25
C ILE A 230 15.88 15.11 -3.27
N PHE A 231 16.86 14.37 -3.77
CA PHE A 231 16.81 12.90 -3.78
C PHE A 231 16.75 12.31 -2.37
N ASP A 232 17.51 12.87 -1.42
CA ASP A 232 17.47 12.47 0.00
C ASP A 232 16.08 12.71 0.61
N ALA A 233 15.47 13.87 0.33
CA ALA A 233 14.17 14.26 0.88
C ALA A 233 13.00 13.50 0.23
N THR A 234 13.10 13.24 -1.09
CA THR A 234 12.04 12.63 -1.89
C THR A 234 12.18 11.12 -2.02
N ARG A 235 13.37 10.58 -1.73
CA ARG A 235 13.78 9.20 -1.95
C ARG A 235 13.67 8.73 -3.41
N LEU A 236 13.60 9.66 -4.36
CA LEU A 236 13.67 9.37 -5.78
C LEU A 236 15.11 8.97 -6.15
N ARG A 237 15.25 8.03 -7.09
CA ARG A 237 16.54 7.39 -7.41
C ARG A 237 17.32 8.12 -8.49
N ASN A 238 16.64 8.86 -9.35
CA ASN A 238 17.26 9.49 -10.51
C ASN A 238 16.45 10.69 -11.00
N ARG A 239 17.08 11.45 -11.91
CA ARG A 239 16.51 12.65 -12.51
C ARG A 239 15.20 12.42 -13.26
N SER A 240 15.08 11.28 -13.94
CA SER A 240 13.86 10.94 -14.69
C SER A 240 12.67 10.72 -13.76
N GLU A 241 12.88 10.06 -12.61
CA GLU A 241 11.85 9.90 -11.59
C GLU A 241 11.40 11.25 -11.01
N LEU A 242 12.35 12.16 -10.77
CA LEU A 242 12.04 13.52 -10.32
C LEU A 242 11.22 14.29 -11.35
N ALA A 243 11.62 14.24 -12.63
CA ALA A 243 10.89 14.91 -13.71
C ALA A 243 9.45 14.37 -13.82
N ILE A 244 9.26 13.05 -13.74
CA ILE A 244 7.93 12.42 -13.75
C ILE A 244 7.10 12.88 -12.54
N ALA A 245 7.70 12.96 -11.35
CA ALA A 245 7.00 13.41 -10.15
C ALA A 245 6.49 14.86 -10.29
N VAL A 246 7.29 15.75 -10.85
CA VAL A 246 6.91 17.14 -11.14
C VAL A 246 5.77 17.21 -12.14
N LEU A 247 5.90 16.51 -13.27
CA LEU A 247 4.87 16.49 -14.33
C LEU A 247 3.53 15.93 -13.85
N ARG A 248 3.55 14.96 -12.94
CA ARG A 248 2.34 14.41 -12.32
C ARG A 248 1.68 15.41 -11.36
N ARG A 249 2.47 16.20 -10.63
CA ARG A 249 1.97 17.28 -9.77
C ARG A 249 1.25 18.36 -10.57
N ASP A 250 1.80 18.77 -11.71
CA ASP A 250 1.22 19.80 -12.57
C ASP A 250 -0.08 19.34 -13.24
N ARG A 251 -0.27 18.03 -13.46
CA ARG A 251 -1.50 17.42 -13.98
C ARG A 251 -2.56 17.10 -12.90
N GLY A 252 -2.34 17.44 -11.63
CA GLY A 252 -3.28 17.30 -10.53
C GLY A 252 -4.53 18.17 -10.69
N PRO A 253 -5.51 18.13 -9.76
CA PRO A 253 -6.93 18.52 -9.97
C PRO A 253 -7.23 19.93 -10.48
N ARG A 254 -6.23 20.77 -10.71
CA ARG A 254 -6.42 22.09 -11.35
C ARG A 254 -6.73 22.03 -12.86
N ALA A 255 -6.36 20.95 -13.55
CA ALA A 255 -6.66 20.79 -14.97
C ALA A 255 -8.13 20.40 -15.23
N GLN A 256 -8.73 19.61 -14.34
CA GLN A 256 -10.12 19.17 -14.48
C GLN A 256 -11.16 20.26 -14.24
N HIS A 257 -10.79 21.38 -13.61
CA HIS A 257 -11.72 22.51 -13.40
C HIS A 257 -11.78 23.45 -14.61
N ARG A 258 -10.70 23.54 -15.41
CA ARG A 258 -10.69 24.37 -16.63
C ARG A 258 -11.45 23.74 -17.79
N ASP A 259 -11.40 22.41 -17.94
CA ASP A 259 -12.11 21.72 -19.01
C ASP A 259 -13.63 21.65 -18.76
N ARG A 260 -14.07 21.67 -17.50
CA ARG A 260 -15.50 21.74 -17.15
C ARG A 260 -16.11 23.14 -17.29
N GLU A 261 -15.32 24.21 -17.18
CA GLU A 261 -15.81 25.57 -17.43
C GLU A 261 -15.86 25.89 -18.93
N ALA A 262 -15.03 25.24 -19.75
CA ALA A 262 -15.06 25.38 -21.20
C ALA A 262 -16.24 24.64 -21.84
N ASP A 263 -16.66 23.49 -21.30
CA ASP A 263 -17.81 22.71 -21.79
C ASP A 263 -19.19 23.24 -21.32
N ALA A 264 -19.20 24.10 -20.31
CA ALA A 264 -20.43 24.73 -19.81
C ALA A 264 -20.75 26.08 -20.47
N ALA A 265 -19.91 26.51 -21.43
CA ALA A 265 -20.04 27.81 -22.12
C ALA A 265 -20.32 27.66 -23.63
N VAL A 266 -20.78 26.48 -24.09
CA VAL A 266 -21.25 26.27 -25.48
C VAL A 266 -22.74 25.93 -25.52
#